data_4b4b6a98bfd9536b41fbcbb2ec94a19d
#
_entry.id   4b4b6a98bfd9536b41fbcbb2ec94a19d
#
_cell.length_a   1.000
_cell.length_b   1.000
_cell.length_c   1.000
_cell.angle_alpha   90.00
_cell.angle_beta   90.00
_cell.angle_gamma   90.00
#
_symmetry.space_group_name_H-M   'P 1'
#
loop_
_entity.id
_entity.type
_entity.pdbx_description
1 polymer ?
#
loop_
_entity_poly.entity_id
_entity_poly.type
_entity_poly.pdbx_seq_one_letter_code
_entity_poly.pdbx_strand_id
1 'polypeptide(L)'
;YFPVSPYAFCAGNPVNLIDLEGQDIWEINSYGNIVRHLKTTRSDAFFMVDEYGNRMIGDNYSIEFPYKTVVQQNSYTYLDDEKGINSYDVYRVRGDKNGTALFEFLADNITGSPTKVEIGQIMTGLEGDKGLNFITTSHTERREAGLMKLIRGQIGYGYTIREVNHSHPKDAFPSGLTGSDEQGNGGDMEAIKLLTNSMISCGAKVASFHIYHVPTKRKIPYSVKS
;
A
#
# COMPACT_ATOMS: atom_id res chain seq x y z
N TYR A 1 -23.47 29.76 -14.45
CA TYR A 1 -22.28 29.11 -13.84
C TYR A 1 -21.29 30.22 -13.51
N PHE A 2 -21.24 30.65 -12.26
CA PHE A 2 -20.14 31.48 -11.79
C PHE A 2 -18.95 30.58 -11.54
N PRO A 3 -17.77 30.83 -12.12
CA PRO A 3 -16.58 30.09 -11.79
C PRO A 3 -16.27 30.35 -10.32
N VAL A 4 -16.30 29.30 -9.51
CA VAL A 4 -15.95 29.38 -8.09
C VAL A 4 -14.48 29.78 -8.03
N SER A 5 -14.19 30.91 -7.36
CA SER A 5 -12.83 31.39 -7.17
C SER A 5 -11.96 30.27 -6.59
N PRO A 6 -10.68 30.12 -6.99
CA PRO A 6 -9.74 29.20 -6.35
C PRO A 6 -9.67 29.33 -4.84
N TYR A 7 -10.07 30.48 -4.30
CA TYR A 7 -10.14 30.74 -2.85
C TYR A 7 -11.47 30.35 -2.20
N ALA A 8 -12.47 29.95 -2.98
CA ALA A 8 -13.79 29.58 -2.45
C ALA A 8 -13.77 28.29 -1.63
N PHE A 9 -12.78 27.39 -1.86
CA PHE A 9 -12.64 26.18 -1.06
C PHE A 9 -12.25 26.46 0.40
N CYS A 10 -11.66 27.64 0.67
CA CYS A 10 -11.35 28.12 2.03
C CYS A 10 -12.46 29.03 2.59
N ALA A 11 -13.72 28.89 2.16
CA ALA A 11 -14.84 29.75 2.54
C ALA A 11 -14.55 31.26 2.41
N GLY A 12 -13.69 31.65 1.44
CA GLY A 12 -13.27 33.03 1.23
C GLY A 12 -12.28 33.58 2.27
N ASN A 13 -11.77 32.77 3.17
CA ASN A 13 -10.81 33.20 4.20
C ASN A 13 -9.55 32.31 4.19
N PRO A 14 -8.69 32.41 3.16
CA PRO A 14 -7.49 31.58 3.03
C PRO A 14 -6.43 31.81 4.13
N VAL A 15 -6.52 32.91 4.84
CA VAL A 15 -5.57 33.23 5.91
C VAL A 15 -5.90 32.49 7.22
N ASN A 16 -7.19 32.26 7.49
CA ASN A 16 -7.66 31.57 8.70
C ASN A 16 -8.05 30.12 8.45
N LEU A 17 -8.21 29.72 7.19
CA LEU A 17 -8.50 28.37 6.76
C LEU A 17 -7.36 27.80 5.89
N ILE A 18 -6.14 28.26 6.10
CA ILE A 18 -4.98 27.49 5.68
C ILE A 18 -5.14 26.17 6.40
N ASP A 19 -5.09 25.06 5.64
CA ASP A 19 -4.98 23.74 6.21
C ASP A 19 -3.68 23.68 7.05
N LEU A 20 -3.81 24.13 8.28
CA LEU A 20 -2.77 24.08 9.31
C LEU A 20 -2.55 22.63 9.78
N GLU A 21 -3.39 21.71 9.30
CA GLU A 21 -3.51 20.36 9.79
C GLU A 21 -2.85 19.36 8.84
N GLY A 22 -1.81 19.75 8.15
CA GLY A 22 -1.16 18.94 7.15
C GLY A 22 -0.42 17.70 7.63
N GLN A 23 -0.74 17.15 8.79
CA GLN A 23 -0.16 15.92 9.32
C GLN A 23 -1.23 14.95 9.70
N ASP A 24 -0.91 13.69 9.54
CA ASP A 24 -1.82 12.62 9.86
C ASP A 24 -1.16 11.59 10.79
N ILE A 25 -1.86 11.26 11.87
CA ILE A 25 -1.51 10.13 12.74
C ILE A 25 -2.52 9.04 12.48
N TRP A 26 -2.03 7.89 12.03
CA TRP A 26 -2.82 6.68 11.82
C TRP A 26 -2.55 5.68 12.95
N GLU A 27 -3.60 5.25 13.62
CA GLU A 27 -3.55 4.13 14.56
C GLU A 27 -4.15 2.91 13.88
N ILE A 28 -3.33 1.86 13.73
CA ILE A 28 -3.62 0.71 12.87
C ILE A 28 -3.58 -0.56 13.71
N ASN A 29 -4.60 -1.42 13.57
CA ASN A 29 -4.62 -2.72 14.25
C ASN A 29 -3.89 -3.80 13.43
N SER A 30 -3.78 -5.01 13.99
CA SER A 30 -3.11 -6.16 13.35
C SER A 30 -3.78 -6.67 12.07
N TYR A 31 -4.98 -6.20 11.73
CA TYR A 31 -5.63 -6.47 10.45
C TYR A 31 -5.36 -5.38 9.40
N GLY A 32 -4.60 -4.35 9.76
CA GLY A 32 -4.33 -3.22 8.87
C GLY A 32 -5.46 -2.19 8.82
N ASN A 33 -6.52 -2.35 9.63
CA ASN A 33 -7.60 -1.37 9.69
C ASN A 33 -7.17 -0.12 10.43
N ILE A 34 -7.54 1.04 9.90
CA ILE A 34 -7.37 2.33 10.57
C ILE A 34 -8.40 2.41 11.69
N VAL A 35 -7.95 2.29 12.94
CA VAL A 35 -8.80 2.39 14.13
C VAL A 35 -9.08 3.85 14.47
N ARG A 36 -8.06 4.69 14.29
CA ARG A 36 -8.17 6.13 14.50
C ARG A 36 -7.26 6.89 13.54
N HIS A 37 -7.77 7.99 13.03
CA HIS A 37 -7.04 8.93 12.21
C HIS A 37 -7.13 10.32 12.84
N LEU A 38 -6.01 10.88 13.21
CA LEU A 38 -5.92 12.21 13.84
C LEU A 38 -5.12 13.13 12.92
N LYS A 39 -5.70 14.27 12.61
CA LYS A 39 -5.01 15.35 11.92
C LYS A 39 -4.22 16.19 12.92
N THR A 40 -2.94 16.38 12.67
CA THR A 40 -2.03 17.16 13.54
C THR A 40 -1.13 18.08 12.71
N THR A 41 -0.24 18.85 13.35
CA THR A 41 0.62 19.86 12.68
C THR A 41 2.12 19.56 12.76
N ARG A 42 2.55 18.31 13.00
CA ARG A 42 3.97 18.02 13.23
C ARG A 42 4.59 17.09 12.21
N SER A 43 4.31 15.78 12.25
CA SER A 43 4.90 14.74 11.39
C SER A 43 3.87 13.70 11.04
N ASP A 44 3.97 13.06 9.87
CA ASP A 44 3.15 11.90 9.53
C ASP A 44 3.61 10.72 10.37
N ALA A 45 2.70 10.05 11.11
CA ALA A 45 3.08 8.95 11.99
C ALA A 45 2.08 7.80 11.96
N PHE A 46 2.60 6.60 12.11
CA PHE A 46 1.82 5.38 12.21
C PHE A 46 2.11 4.71 13.55
N PHE A 47 1.07 4.26 14.22
CA PHE A 47 1.16 3.52 15.49
C PHE A 47 0.36 2.24 15.37
N MET A 48 0.96 1.14 15.78
CA MET A 48 0.20 -0.10 15.98
C MET A 48 -0.59 0.00 17.27
N VAL A 49 -1.83 -0.53 17.23
CA VAL A 49 -2.69 -0.63 18.41
C VAL A 49 -3.06 -2.09 18.70
N ASP A 50 -3.31 -2.36 19.97
CA ASP A 50 -3.82 -3.65 20.45
C ASP A 50 -5.32 -3.82 20.14
N GLU A 51 -5.90 -4.93 20.54
CA GLU A 51 -7.31 -5.25 20.35
C GLU A 51 -8.27 -4.30 21.11
N TYR A 52 -7.76 -3.56 22.09
CA TYR A 52 -8.50 -2.55 22.85
C TYR A 52 -8.34 -1.13 22.30
N GLY A 53 -7.54 -0.96 21.23
CA GLY A 53 -7.25 0.34 20.63
C GLY A 53 -6.18 1.15 21.35
N ASN A 54 -5.41 0.55 22.27
CA ASN A 54 -4.28 1.21 22.93
C ASN A 54 -3.03 1.10 22.07
N ARG A 55 -2.23 2.17 21.99
CA ARG A 55 -0.95 2.13 21.30
C ARG A 55 -0.01 1.12 21.95
N MET A 56 0.54 0.24 21.12
CA MET A 56 1.55 -0.72 21.55
C MET A 56 2.86 0.03 21.90
N ILE A 57 3.55 -0.46 22.94
CA ILE A 57 4.77 0.16 23.46
C ILE A 57 5.99 -0.54 22.87
N GLY A 58 6.93 0.22 22.33
CA GLY A 58 8.21 -0.23 21.77
C GLY A 58 8.51 0.39 20.42
N ASP A 59 9.78 0.51 20.10
CA ASP A 59 10.27 1.21 18.90
C ASP A 59 9.80 0.56 17.58
N ASN A 60 9.45 -0.73 17.62
CA ASN A 60 8.96 -1.45 16.45
C ASN A 60 7.47 -1.19 16.12
N TYR A 61 6.73 -0.55 17.01
CA TYR A 61 5.28 -0.35 16.88
C TYR A 61 4.88 1.06 16.45
N SER A 62 5.87 1.88 16.11
CA SER A 62 5.63 3.20 15.54
C SER A 62 6.67 3.55 14.50
N ILE A 63 6.25 4.37 13.52
CA ILE A 63 7.15 4.96 12.54
C ILE A 63 6.70 6.40 12.26
N GLU A 64 7.65 7.30 12.13
CA GLU A 64 7.41 8.72 11.90
C GLU A 64 8.15 9.19 10.65
N PHE A 65 7.51 10.06 9.89
CA PHE A 65 8.02 10.65 8.66
C PHE A 65 7.95 12.18 8.71
N PRO A 66 8.80 12.87 7.93
CA PRO A 66 8.65 14.29 7.71
C PRO A 66 7.25 14.66 7.23
N TYR A 67 6.81 15.82 7.58
CA TYR A 67 5.55 16.41 7.15
C TYR A 67 5.27 16.28 5.65
N LYS A 68 4.05 15.91 5.28
CA LYS A 68 3.60 15.67 3.89
C LYS A 68 4.33 14.55 3.15
N THR A 69 4.90 13.61 3.87
CA THR A 69 5.40 12.37 3.27
C THR A 69 4.24 11.51 2.78
N VAL A 70 3.20 11.33 3.60
CA VAL A 70 1.95 10.70 3.18
C VAL A 70 1.04 11.78 2.59
N VAL A 71 0.95 11.81 1.27
CA VAL A 71 0.20 12.85 0.55
C VAL A 71 -1.28 12.57 0.43
N GLN A 72 -1.68 11.33 0.65
CA GLN A 72 -3.07 10.90 0.58
C GLN A 72 -3.26 9.52 1.23
N GLN A 73 -4.37 9.35 1.93
CA GLN A 73 -4.91 8.06 2.34
C GLN A 73 -6.35 7.96 1.82
N ASN A 74 -6.69 6.83 1.23
CA ASN A 74 -8.03 6.52 0.75
C ASN A 74 -8.41 5.09 1.09
N SER A 75 -9.68 4.88 1.37
CA SER A 75 -10.30 3.57 1.48
C SER A 75 -11.24 3.35 0.31
N TYR A 76 -11.13 2.20 -0.34
CA TYR A 76 -11.94 1.82 -1.49
C TYR A 76 -12.71 0.55 -1.18
N THR A 77 -13.93 0.45 -1.71
CA THR A 77 -14.73 -0.77 -1.65
C THR A 77 -14.70 -1.49 -3.00
N TYR A 78 -14.81 -2.81 -2.96
CA TYR A 78 -14.96 -3.63 -4.15
C TYR A 78 -15.88 -4.81 -3.88
N LEU A 79 -16.53 -5.30 -4.94
CA LEU A 79 -17.29 -6.54 -4.90
C LEU A 79 -16.34 -7.70 -5.14
N ASP A 80 -16.38 -8.67 -4.25
CA ASP A 80 -15.73 -9.97 -4.39
C ASP A 80 -16.82 -11.02 -4.60
N ASP A 81 -16.68 -11.87 -5.61
CA ASP A 81 -17.72 -12.82 -6.00
C ASP A 81 -18.02 -13.86 -4.90
N GLU A 82 -17.06 -14.15 -4.04
CA GLU A 82 -17.19 -15.14 -2.95
C GLU A 82 -17.52 -14.50 -1.60
N LYS A 83 -17.03 -13.30 -1.33
CA LYS A 83 -17.05 -12.67 -0.01
C LYS A 83 -17.96 -11.44 0.08
N GLY A 84 -18.61 -11.03 -1.03
CA GLY A 84 -19.44 -9.84 -1.07
C GLY A 84 -18.64 -8.53 -1.10
N ILE A 85 -19.12 -7.49 -0.40
CA ILE A 85 -18.45 -6.19 -0.38
C ILE A 85 -17.24 -6.23 0.55
N ASN A 86 -16.07 -5.95 0.01
CA ASN A 86 -14.81 -5.84 0.72
C ASN A 86 -14.20 -4.45 0.53
N SER A 87 -13.16 -4.14 1.31
CA SER A 87 -12.44 -2.87 1.21
C SER A 87 -10.93 -3.10 1.12
N TYR A 88 -10.22 -2.07 0.66
CA TYR A 88 -8.78 -1.96 0.75
C TYR A 88 -8.39 -0.51 1.02
N ASP A 89 -7.35 -0.33 1.81
CA ASP A 89 -6.77 0.97 2.10
C ASP A 89 -5.55 1.23 1.23
N VAL A 90 -5.31 2.49 0.90
CA VAL A 90 -4.17 2.94 0.11
C VAL A 90 -3.54 4.16 0.76
N TYR A 91 -2.24 4.09 1.02
CA TYR A 91 -1.41 5.22 1.40
C TYR A 91 -0.52 5.62 0.23
N ARG A 92 -0.58 6.89 -0.14
CA ARG A 92 0.25 7.46 -1.19
C ARG A 92 1.43 8.20 -0.56
N VAL A 93 2.64 7.70 -0.75
CA VAL A 93 3.84 8.11 -0.01
C VAL A 93 4.91 8.66 -0.94
N ARG A 94 5.48 9.81 -0.61
CA ARG A 94 6.59 10.43 -1.35
C ARG A 94 7.93 9.85 -0.93
N GLY A 95 8.79 9.64 -1.92
CA GLY A 95 10.15 9.13 -1.76
C GLY A 95 10.19 7.61 -1.60
N ASP A 96 11.09 6.97 -2.34
CA ASP A 96 11.21 5.52 -2.34
C ASP A 96 11.64 4.97 -0.98
N LYS A 97 12.54 5.69 -0.29
CA LYS A 97 12.97 5.33 1.06
C LYS A 97 11.82 5.33 2.06
N ASN A 98 11.00 6.38 2.01
CA ASN A 98 9.84 6.51 2.92
C ASN A 98 8.77 5.47 2.61
N GLY A 99 8.46 5.26 1.31
CA GLY A 99 7.50 4.25 0.88
C GLY A 99 7.93 2.85 1.28
N THR A 100 9.20 2.51 1.11
CA THR A 100 9.75 1.21 1.53
C THR A 100 9.71 1.06 3.05
N ALA A 101 10.08 2.10 3.80
CA ALA A 101 10.03 2.05 5.27
C ALA A 101 8.61 1.85 5.81
N LEU A 102 7.61 2.53 5.24
CA LEU A 102 6.21 2.30 5.62
C LEU A 102 5.73 0.91 5.24
N PHE A 103 6.06 0.43 4.03
CA PHE A 103 5.71 -0.92 3.59
C PHE A 103 6.29 -1.98 4.54
N GLU A 104 7.58 -1.91 4.84
CA GLU A 104 8.26 -2.86 5.73
C GLU A 104 7.70 -2.79 7.16
N PHE A 105 7.45 -1.59 7.69
CA PHE A 105 6.82 -1.40 9.00
C PHE A 105 5.45 -2.09 9.07
N LEU A 106 4.58 -1.87 8.10
CA LEU A 106 3.26 -2.50 8.06
C LEU A 106 3.36 -4.01 7.84
N ALA A 107 4.24 -4.47 6.96
CA ALA A 107 4.45 -5.90 6.73
C ALA A 107 4.96 -6.62 7.98
N ASP A 108 5.94 -6.05 8.69
CA ASP A 108 6.48 -6.64 9.92
C ASP A 108 5.42 -6.76 11.01
N ASN A 109 4.56 -5.75 11.17
CA ASN A 109 3.59 -5.67 12.25
C ASN A 109 2.24 -6.31 11.94
N ILE A 110 1.85 -6.36 10.67
CA ILE A 110 0.55 -6.90 10.24
C ILE A 110 0.74 -8.30 9.64
N THR A 111 1.52 -8.46 8.58
CA THR A 111 1.77 -9.78 7.98
C THR A 111 2.54 -10.69 8.93
N GLY A 112 3.46 -10.14 9.72
CA GLY A 112 4.20 -10.85 10.77
C GLY A 112 3.36 -11.22 12.00
N SER A 113 2.15 -10.65 12.15
CA SER A 113 1.23 -10.95 13.26
C SER A 113 0.45 -12.26 13.03
N PRO A 114 -0.30 -12.75 14.04
CA PRO A 114 -1.17 -13.92 13.88
C PRO A 114 -2.22 -13.77 12.77
N THR A 115 -2.60 -12.55 12.40
CA THR A 115 -3.61 -12.28 11.33
C THR A 115 -3.09 -12.57 9.94
N LYS A 116 -1.77 -12.47 9.70
CA LYS A 116 -1.08 -12.74 8.43
C LYS A 116 -1.68 -12.00 7.23
N VAL A 117 -2.24 -10.84 7.46
CA VAL A 117 -2.77 -9.98 6.40
C VAL A 117 -1.61 -9.44 5.56
N GLU A 118 -1.71 -9.57 4.24
CA GLU A 118 -0.66 -9.13 3.33
C GLU A 118 -0.73 -7.64 3.05
N ILE A 119 0.45 -7.06 2.82
CA ILE A 119 0.65 -5.66 2.44
C ILE A 119 1.26 -5.62 1.06
N GLY A 120 0.77 -4.72 0.21
CA GLY A 120 1.29 -4.47 -1.12
C GLY A 120 2.00 -3.12 -1.22
N GLN A 121 2.99 -3.03 -2.12
CA GLN A 121 3.64 -1.77 -2.50
C GLN A 121 3.78 -1.68 -4.01
N ILE A 122 3.46 -0.52 -4.57
CA ILE A 122 3.75 -0.16 -5.96
C ILE A 122 4.64 1.07 -5.96
N MET A 123 5.81 0.97 -6.58
CA MET A 123 6.73 2.08 -6.79
C MET A 123 6.55 2.64 -8.18
N THR A 124 6.27 3.94 -8.30
CA THR A 124 5.95 4.58 -9.58
C THR A 124 6.78 5.84 -9.85
N GLY A 125 6.76 6.31 -11.08
CA GLY A 125 7.37 7.56 -11.51
C GLY A 125 8.91 7.55 -11.43
N LEU A 126 9.49 8.65 -11.00
CA LEU A 126 10.94 8.80 -10.86
C LEU A 126 11.46 8.03 -9.65
N GLU A 127 12.75 7.73 -9.63
CA GLU A 127 13.42 7.08 -8.51
C GLU A 127 13.82 8.05 -7.39
N GLY A 128 14.07 7.50 -6.21
CA GLY A 128 14.60 8.23 -5.07
C GLY A 128 13.56 9.15 -4.39
N ASP A 129 13.97 10.34 -3.99
CA ASP A 129 13.12 11.27 -3.23
C ASP A 129 11.90 11.78 -4.02
N LYS A 130 11.96 11.71 -5.35
CA LYS A 130 10.86 12.06 -6.26
C LYS A 130 9.94 10.88 -6.57
N GLY A 131 10.25 9.70 -6.08
CA GLY A 131 9.42 8.52 -6.24
C GLY A 131 8.06 8.70 -5.59
N LEU A 132 7.06 8.03 -6.16
CA LEU A 132 5.73 7.97 -5.59
C LEU A 132 5.36 6.52 -5.36
N ASN A 133 5.05 6.20 -4.12
CA ASN A 133 4.73 4.85 -3.68
C ASN A 133 3.27 4.75 -3.28
N PHE A 134 2.65 3.63 -3.58
CA PHE A 134 1.31 3.27 -3.11
C PHE A 134 1.45 2.04 -2.23
N ILE A 135 1.10 2.17 -0.95
CA ILE A 135 1.07 1.08 0.01
C ILE A 135 -0.37 0.70 0.23
N THR A 136 -0.70 -0.59 0.14
CA THR A 136 -2.08 -1.06 0.20
C THR A 136 -2.23 -2.30 1.06
N THR A 137 -3.42 -2.47 1.65
CA THR A 137 -3.85 -3.69 2.32
C THR A 137 -5.34 -3.89 2.10
N SER A 138 -5.73 -5.12 1.78
CA SER A 138 -7.12 -5.53 1.64
C SER A 138 -7.68 -6.19 2.90
N HIS A 139 -6.98 -6.08 4.04
CA HIS A 139 -7.40 -6.58 5.35
C HIS A 139 -7.71 -8.09 5.38
N THR A 140 -7.18 -8.83 4.41
CA THR A 140 -7.48 -10.25 4.21
C THR A 140 -6.21 -11.08 4.32
N GLU A 141 -6.29 -12.18 5.08
CA GLU A 141 -5.19 -13.14 5.18
C GLU A 141 -4.87 -13.74 3.79
N ARG A 142 -3.57 -13.81 3.45
CA ARG A 142 -3.03 -14.46 2.26
C ARG A 142 -3.55 -13.92 0.92
N ARG A 143 -4.02 -12.69 0.86
CA ARG A 143 -4.49 -12.08 -0.38
C ARG A 143 -4.44 -10.57 -0.33
N GLU A 144 -3.67 -9.96 -1.22
CA GLU A 144 -3.64 -8.51 -1.40
C GLU A 144 -4.38 -8.10 -2.69
N ALA A 145 -5.71 -8.08 -2.60
CA ALA A 145 -6.57 -7.76 -3.75
C ALA A 145 -6.47 -6.29 -4.20
N GLY A 146 -6.14 -5.37 -3.30
CA GLY A 146 -5.96 -3.94 -3.59
C GLY A 146 -4.81 -3.68 -4.55
N LEU A 147 -3.73 -4.46 -4.44
CA LEU A 147 -2.55 -4.35 -5.28
C LEU A 147 -2.90 -4.47 -6.78
N MET A 148 -3.64 -5.51 -7.16
CA MET A 148 -4.04 -5.73 -8.56
C MET A 148 -4.99 -4.64 -9.09
N LYS A 149 -5.89 -4.15 -8.22
CA LYS A 149 -6.82 -3.07 -8.59
C LYS A 149 -6.07 -1.75 -8.81
N LEU A 150 -5.11 -1.44 -7.94
CA LEU A 150 -4.25 -0.27 -8.09
C LEU A 150 -3.38 -0.33 -9.34
N ILE A 151 -2.74 -1.46 -9.62
CA ILE A 151 -1.86 -1.61 -10.78
C ILE A 151 -2.64 -1.37 -12.06
N ARG A 152 -3.82 -1.96 -12.22
CA ARG A 152 -4.68 -1.75 -13.39
C ARG A 152 -5.07 -0.28 -13.54
N GLY A 153 -5.40 0.39 -12.44
CA GLY A 153 -5.69 1.82 -12.43
C GLY A 153 -4.46 2.65 -12.82
N GLN A 154 -3.29 2.39 -12.25
CA GLN A 154 -2.06 3.13 -12.54
C GLN A 154 -1.62 3.00 -14.00
N ILE A 155 -1.68 1.79 -14.57
CA ILE A 155 -1.40 1.58 -16.00
C ILE A 155 -2.40 2.36 -16.85
N GLY A 156 -3.69 2.33 -16.52
CA GLY A 156 -4.74 3.06 -17.23
C GLY A 156 -4.55 4.59 -17.19
N TYR A 157 -3.94 5.12 -16.13
CA TYR A 157 -3.60 6.54 -16.00
C TYR A 157 -2.22 6.91 -16.56
N GLY A 158 -1.48 5.95 -17.13
CA GLY A 158 -0.17 6.19 -17.72
C GLY A 158 0.97 6.36 -16.72
N TYR A 159 0.80 5.94 -15.47
CA TYR A 159 1.90 5.92 -14.50
C TYR A 159 2.92 4.84 -14.86
N THR A 160 4.21 5.18 -14.79
CA THR A 160 5.28 4.21 -14.92
C THR A 160 5.42 3.41 -13.62
N ILE A 161 5.10 2.14 -13.65
CA ILE A 161 5.32 1.23 -12.54
C ILE A 161 6.73 0.66 -12.66
N ARG A 162 7.56 0.86 -11.63
CA ARG A 162 8.95 0.41 -11.60
C ARG A 162 9.13 -0.91 -10.85
N GLU A 163 8.43 -1.03 -9.73
CA GLU A 163 8.56 -2.15 -8.82
C GLU A 163 7.21 -2.45 -8.16
N VAL A 164 6.93 -3.72 -7.94
CA VAL A 164 5.74 -4.22 -7.23
C VAL A 164 6.23 -5.21 -6.18
N ASN A 165 5.87 -4.94 -4.92
CA ASN A 165 6.22 -5.76 -3.78
C ASN A 165 4.96 -6.21 -3.06
N HIS A 166 4.97 -7.40 -2.48
CA HIS A 166 3.97 -7.82 -1.50
C HIS A 166 4.64 -8.65 -0.40
N SER A 167 4.03 -8.69 0.77
CA SER A 167 4.58 -9.36 1.94
C SER A 167 4.05 -10.78 2.08
N HIS A 168 4.95 -11.71 2.45
CA HIS A 168 4.61 -13.09 2.78
C HIS A 168 4.94 -13.42 4.24
N PRO A 169 4.01 -14.04 4.99
CA PRO A 169 4.21 -14.34 6.42
C PRO A 169 5.13 -15.54 6.67
N LYS A 170 5.27 -16.47 5.69
CA LYS A 170 6.01 -17.72 5.87
C LYS A 170 6.89 -18.10 4.70
N ASP A 171 6.37 -18.02 3.49
CA ASP A 171 7.02 -18.59 2.32
C ASP A 171 7.85 -17.53 1.59
N ALA A 172 9.09 -17.93 1.24
CA ALA A 172 10.00 -17.09 0.47
C ALA A 172 9.73 -17.18 -1.06
N PHE A 173 8.78 -17.99 -1.48
CA PHE A 173 8.48 -18.26 -2.89
C PHE A 173 7.10 -17.73 -3.26
N PRO A 174 6.93 -17.26 -4.53
CA PRO A 174 5.62 -16.86 -5.02
C PRO A 174 4.67 -18.05 -5.10
N SER A 175 3.41 -17.83 -4.79
CA SER A 175 2.35 -18.82 -4.98
C SER A 175 2.16 -19.12 -6.46
N GLY A 176 1.68 -20.34 -6.80
CA GLY A 176 1.48 -20.77 -8.20
C GLY A 176 2.74 -21.25 -8.94
N LEU A 177 3.90 -21.39 -8.26
CA LEU A 177 5.12 -21.92 -8.88
C LEU A 177 4.98 -23.36 -9.36
N THR A 178 4.23 -24.19 -8.65
CA THR A 178 4.13 -25.64 -8.89
C THR A 178 2.83 -26.05 -9.57
N GLY A 179 1.92 -25.15 -9.82
CA GLY A 179 0.59 -25.44 -10.40
C GLY A 179 -0.34 -26.22 -9.48
N SER A 180 0.04 -26.42 -8.22
CA SER A 180 -0.67 -27.25 -7.22
C SER A 180 -1.20 -26.46 -6.02
N ASP A 181 -1.40 -25.14 -6.17
CA ASP A 181 -2.00 -24.38 -5.09
C ASP A 181 -3.46 -24.79 -4.90
N GLU A 182 -3.79 -25.21 -3.69
CA GLU A 182 -5.11 -25.67 -3.28
C GLU A 182 -6.26 -24.65 -3.53
N GLN A 183 -5.93 -23.45 -3.97
CA GLN A 183 -6.87 -22.35 -4.24
C GLN A 183 -7.26 -22.19 -5.71
N GLY A 184 -6.77 -23.02 -6.62
CA GLY A 184 -7.30 -23.15 -7.99
C GLY A 184 -7.19 -21.93 -8.93
N ASN A 185 -6.69 -20.80 -8.48
CA ASN A 185 -6.59 -19.56 -9.24
C ASN A 185 -5.18 -18.97 -9.13
N GLY A 186 -4.27 -19.53 -9.87
CA GLY A 186 -3.04 -18.94 -10.38
C GLY A 186 -2.05 -18.20 -9.49
N GLY A 187 -2.40 -17.80 -8.29
CA GLY A 187 -1.53 -17.13 -7.33
C GLY A 187 -0.69 -15.98 -7.91
N ASP A 188 0.45 -15.70 -7.26
CA ASP A 188 1.37 -14.61 -7.63
C ASP A 188 1.93 -14.77 -9.05
N MET A 189 2.22 -16.01 -9.46
CA MET A 189 2.79 -16.27 -10.78
C MET A 189 1.83 -15.95 -11.92
N GLU A 190 0.55 -16.22 -11.77
CA GLU A 190 -0.45 -15.81 -12.76
C GLU A 190 -0.67 -14.30 -12.75
N ALA A 191 -0.72 -13.71 -11.57
CA ALA A 191 -0.86 -12.26 -11.41
C ALA A 191 0.26 -11.50 -12.14
N ILE A 192 1.53 -11.87 -11.93
CA ILE A 192 2.64 -11.19 -12.64
C ILE A 192 2.65 -11.48 -14.13
N LYS A 193 2.22 -12.66 -14.57
CA LYS A 193 2.09 -12.98 -16.01
C LYS A 193 1.06 -12.06 -16.67
N LEU A 194 -0.11 -11.89 -16.06
CA LEU A 194 -1.13 -10.98 -16.56
C LEU A 194 -0.65 -9.53 -16.58
N LEU A 195 0.04 -9.09 -15.52
CA LEU A 195 0.58 -7.73 -15.41
C LEU A 195 1.69 -7.49 -16.43
N THR A 196 2.63 -8.43 -16.58
CA THR A 196 3.71 -8.36 -17.56
C THR A 196 3.13 -8.23 -18.97
N ASN A 197 2.18 -9.07 -19.34
CA ASN A 197 1.52 -9.00 -20.64
C ASN A 197 0.79 -7.67 -20.85
N SER A 198 0.10 -7.16 -19.83
CA SER A 198 -0.57 -5.86 -19.89
C SER A 198 0.42 -4.71 -20.08
N MET A 199 1.54 -4.71 -19.37
CA MET A 199 2.60 -3.70 -19.52
C MET A 199 3.21 -3.74 -20.93
N ILE A 200 3.53 -4.92 -21.44
CA ILE A 200 4.06 -5.10 -22.80
C ILE A 200 3.06 -4.61 -23.84
N SER A 201 1.78 -4.97 -23.72
CA SER A 201 0.74 -4.56 -24.69
C SER A 201 0.49 -3.07 -24.71
N CYS A 202 0.72 -2.37 -23.59
CA CYS A 202 0.64 -0.92 -23.49
C CYS A 202 1.96 -0.21 -23.87
N GLY A 203 3.01 -0.94 -24.28
CA GLY A 203 4.34 -0.37 -24.57
C GLY A 203 5.08 0.15 -23.33
N ALA A 204 4.66 -0.26 -22.13
CA ALA A 204 5.31 0.13 -20.88
C ALA A 204 6.50 -0.78 -20.58
N LYS A 205 7.50 -0.23 -19.86
CA LYS A 205 8.57 -1.05 -19.29
C LYS A 205 8.00 -2.00 -18.25
N VAL A 206 8.38 -3.27 -18.31
CA VAL A 206 7.98 -4.27 -17.32
C VAL A 206 8.62 -3.94 -15.97
N ALA A 207 7.80 -3.93 -14.92
CA ALA A 207 8.24 -3.71 -13.55
C ALA A 207 9.03 -4.91 -13.01
N SER A 208 9.84 -4.68 -11.98
CA SER A 208 10.39 -5.75 -11.15
C SER A 208 9.37 -6.19 -10.10
N PHE A 209 9.38 -7.48 -9.75
CA PHE A 209 8.45 -8.07 -8.77
C PHE A 209 9.22 -8.72 -7.64
N HIS A 210 8.80 -8.47 -6.39
CA HIS A 210 9.46 -9.01 -5.21
C HIS A 210 8.44 -9.47 -4.16
N ILE A 211 8.80 -10.54 -3.46
CA ILE A 211 8.19 -10.91 -2.20
C ILE A 211 9.04 -10.33 -1.06
N TYR A 212 8.41 -9.65 -0.14
CA TYR A 212 9.00 -9.33 1.15
C TYR A 212 8.73 -10.48 2.11
N HIS A 213 9.75 -11.30 2.33
CA HIS A 213 9.68 -12.43 3.25
C HIS A 213 9.87 -11.94 4.68
N VAL A 214 8.78 -11.78 5.42
CA VAL A 214 8.76 -11.18 6.76
C VAL A 214 9.71 -11.86 7.75
N PRO A 215 9.80 -13.22 7.83
CA PRO A 215 10.70 -13.85 8.79
C PRO A 215 12.18 -13.50 8.61
N THR A 216 12.62 -13.22 7.39
CA THR A 216 14.03 -12.87 7.10
C THR A 216 14.24 -11.41 6.79
N LYS A 217 13.17 -10.62 6.71
CA LYS A 217 13.17 -9.19 6.33
C LYS A 217 13.90 -8.92 5.01
N ARG A 218 13.68 -9.78 4.02
CA ARG A 218 14.35 -9.70 2.72
C ARG A 218 13.37 -9.62 1.58
N LYS A 219 13.69 -8.77 0.60
CA LYS A 219 13.04 -8.76 -0.70
C LYS A 219 13.63 -9.85 -1.58
N ILE A 220 12.79 -10.72 -2.10
CA ILE A 220 13.16 -11.86 -2.94
C ILE A 220 12.57 -11.62 -4.33
N PRO A 221 13.41 -11.44 -5.37
CA PRO A 221 12.92 -11.20 -6.71
C PRO A 221 12.31 -12.46 -7.30
N TYR A 222 11.25 -12.28 -8.09
CA TYR A 222 10.67 -13.34 -8.90
C TYR A 222 10.19 -12.81 -10.25
N SER A 223 10.11 -13.68 -11.25
CA SER A 223 9.71 -13.31 -12.61
C SER A 223 9.01 -14.46 -13.30
N VAL A 224 8.23 -14.14 -14.33
CA VAL A 224 7.74 -15.13 -15.28
C VAL A 224 8.97 -15.65 -16.03
N LYS A 225 9.24 -16.97 -15.97
CA LYS A 225 10.25 -17.57 -16.87
C LYS A 225 9.76 -17.39 -18.30
N SER A 226 10.57 -16.71 -19.12
CA SER A 226 10.39 -16.61 -20.56
C SER A 226 10.53 -17.97 -21.23
#